data_607bcb0bd7fa9747afd8a4383a25724e
#
_entry.id   607bcb0bd7fa9747afd8a4383a25724e
#
_cell.length_a   1.000
_cell.length_b   1.000
_cell.length_c   1.000
_cell.angle_alpha   90.00
_cell.angle_beta   90.00
_cell.angle_gamma   90.00
#
_symmetry.space_group_name_H-M   'P 1'
#
loop_
_entity.id
_entity.type
_entity.pdbx_description
1 polymer ?
#
loop_
_entity_poly.entity_id
_entity_poly.type
_entity_poly.pdbx_seq_one_letter_code
_entity_poly.pdbx_strand_id
1 'polypeptide(L)'
;MKRGWLWWAAGAGVALAALTLWWWPQATSVKLVAVGRGDVLVTLVNTRAGTIKSCQRAGLSLPGGGVVAQIAVKAGDRVARGDLLLTLWSEDIRADLSRARAQQALGKTQREERCSEATYYEREAQRLATLLAKNLTSRTLAEQAQNLAHTRRYICRASRQQERVDEALVAQVEARLAERRLQAPFAGVVAEVNSKLGEYMTPSPPGVAMPPVIDLIDDRCLYVSAPIDEVDAARLKVGQSARVLLDAMPGRDFAATVTRIAPYVKELEKQARTVEVEAVLTAPPGDVPLLIGYSADLEVEVTRATDVLRVAASSRADDGSVLRLEGDKLVRVLPRWGVENWNWIEVAEGLAAGDRLAAQPGQIVGEGPFSAATEPADE
;
A
#
# COMPACT_ATOMS: atom_id res chain seq x y z
N MET A 1 1.54 104.20 18.41
CA MET A 1 1.30 102.90 19.08
C MET A 1 0.34 101.99 18.31
N LYS A 2 0.58 101.67 16.99
CA LYS A 2 -0.36 100.84 16.20
C LYS A 2 0.30 99.67 15.40
N ARG A 3 1.62 99.38 15.65
CA ARG A 3 2.38 98.39 14.87
C ARG A 3 2.51 97.01 15.55
N GLY A 4 2.21 96.92 16.86
CA GLY A 4 2.35 95.63 17.59
C GLY A 4 1.16 94.67 17.43
N TRP A 5 -0.04 95.12 17.13
CA TRP A 5 -1.21 94.27 17.03
C TRP A 5 -1.26 93.40 15.75
N LEU A 6 -0.72 93.89 14.67
CA LEU A 6 -0.59 93.09 13.41
C LEU A 6 0.29 91.83 13.59
N TRP A 7 1.33 91.91 14.40
CA TRP A 7 2.20 90.78 14.66
C TRP A 7 1.55 89.71 15.55
N TRP A 8 0.75 90.13 16.48
CA TRP A 8 -0.06 89.21 17.33
C TRP A 8 -1.18 88.51 16.54
N ALA A 9 -1.83 89.22 15.62
CA ALA A 9 -2.88 88.63 14.75
C ALA A 9 -2.24 87.65 13.72
N ALA A 10 -1.07 87.93 13.20
CA ALA A 10 -0.35 87.00 12.33
C ALA A 10 0.14 85.73 13.06
N GLY A 11 0.64 85.88 14.29
CA GLY A 11 1.02 84.76 15.16
C GLY A 11 -0.15 83.86 15.55
N ALA A 12 -1.29 84.48 15.87
CA ALA A 12 -2.52 83.72 16.19
C ALA A 12 -3.07 82.95 14.95
N GLY A 13 -2.97 83.53 13.74
CA GLY A 13 -3.36 82.85 12.50
C GLY A 13 -2.47 81.65 12.18
N VAL A 14 -1.15 81.79 12.37
CA VAL A 14 -0.23 80.68 12.17
C VAL A 14 -0.43 79.56 13.23
N ALA A 15 -0.69 79.97 14.48
CA ALA A 15 -0.96 79.00 15.54
C ALA A 15 -2.29 78.23 15.31
N LEU A 16 -3.35 78.91 14.83
CA LEU A 16 -4.59 78.29 14.41
C LEU A 16 -4.42 77.38 13.20
N ALA A 17 -3.67 77.79 12.21
CA ALA A 17 -3.32 76.94 11.05
C ALA A 17 -2.48 75.71 11.42
N ALA A 18 -1.52 75.88 12.35
CA ALA A 18 -0.74 74.77 12.90
C ALA A 18 -1.56 73.78 13.73
N LEU A 19 -2.52 74.32 14.54
CA LEU A 19 -3.47 73.50 15.28
C LEU A 19 -4.44 72.74 14.37
N THR A 20 -4.92 73.35 13.28
CA THR A 20 -5.82 72.67 12.32
C THR A 20 -5.04 71.60 11.50
N LEU A 21 -3.76 71.83 11.17
CA LEU A 21 -2.91 70.82 10.58
C LEU A 21 -2.56 69.67 11.52
N TRP A 22 -2.44 69.95 12.80
CA TRP A 22 -2.13 68.93 13.82
C TRP A 22 -3.37 68.07 14.19
N TRP A 23 -4.58 68.61 14.01
CA TRP A 23 -5.83 67.86 14.22
C TRP A 23 -6.33 67.14 12.96
N TRP A 24 -5.60 67.22 11.85
CA TRP A 24 -5.94 66.42 10.69
C TRP A 24 -5.79 64.93 11.04
N PRO A 25 -6.85 64.15 10.94
CA PRO A 25 -6.76 62.73 11.26
C PRO A 25 -5.73 62.07 10.36
N GLN A 26 -4.68 61.54 10.97
CA GLN A 26 -3.65 60.78 10.23
C GLN A 26 -4.31 59.48 9.74
N ALA A 27 -4.22 59.25 8.41
CA ALA A 27 -4.74 58.03 7.82
C ALA A 27 -3.97 56.83 8.40
N THR A 28 -4.69 55.92 9.04
CA THR A 28 -4.11 54.67 9.54
C THR A 28 -3.76 53.78 8.35
N SER A 29 -2.49 53.43 8.21
CA SER A 29 -2.04 52.52 7.15
C SER A 29 -2.53 51.10 7.42
N VAL A 30 -3.26 50.50 6.49
CA VAL A 30 -3.78 49.15 6.57
C VAL A 30 -3.20 48.32 5.43
N LYS A 31 -2.67 47.16 5.76
CA LYS A 31 -2.23 46.17 4.74
C LYS A 31 -3.47 45.65 4.01
N LEU A 32 -3.48 45.82 2.69
CA LEU A 32 -4.59 45.42 1.84
C LEU A 32 -4.19 44.22 0.97
N VAL A 33 -5.11 43.28 0.81
CA VAL A 33 -4.98 42.13 -0.08
C VAL A 33 -6.10 42.21 -1.13
N ALA A 34 -5.75 41.98 -2.38
CA ALA A 34 -6.72 41.99 -3.46
C ALA A 34 -7.45 40.63 -3.58
N VAL A 35 -8.75 40.68 -3.86
CA VAL A 35 -9.51 39.50 -4.28
C VAL A 35 -9.06 39.11 -5.68
N GLY A 36 -8.48 37.92 -5.79
CA GLY A 36 -7.97 37.37 -7.05
C GLY A 36 -8.69 36.11 -7.49
N ARG A 37 -8.39 35.65 -8.72
CA ARG A 37 -8.79 34.32 -9.16
C ARG A 37 -7.65 33.32 -8.97
N GLY A 38 -8.01 32.09 -8.68
CA GLY A 38 -7.06 30.99 -8.59
C GLY A 38 -7.70 29.74 -7.97
N ASP A 39 -6.89 28.72 -7.82
CA ASP A 39 -7.35 27.45 -7.28
C ASP A 39 -7.38 27.48 -5.75
N VAL A 40 -8.40 26.86 -5.18
CA VAL A 40 -8.47 26.53 -3.74
C VAL A 40 -8.50 25.03 -3.60
N LEU A 41 -7.45 24.49 -3.00
CA LEU A 41 -7.25 23.05 -2.84
C LEU A 41 -7.39 22.70 -1.35
N VAL A 42 -8.29 21.80 -1.01
CA VAL A 42 -8.41 21.23 0.32
C VAL A 42 -7.71 19.88 0.34
N THR A 43 -6.68 19.79 1.14
CA THR A 43 -5.95 18.55 1.39
C THR A 43 -6.18 18.04 2.80
N LEU A 44 -6.18 16.75 2.96
CA LEU A 44 -6.10 16.07 4.24
C LEU A 44 -4.73 15.42 4.38
N VAL A 45 -4.10 15.64 5.50
CA VAL A 45 -2.76 15.10 5.80
C VAL A 45 -2.90 14.05 6.90
N ASN A 46 -2.06 13.03 6.85
CA ASN A 46 -2.00 12.01 7.90
C ASN A 46 -1.64 12.63 9.26
N THR A 47 -2.22 12.10 10.31
CA THR A 47 -2.01 12.58 11.70
C THR A 47 -0.72 12.07 12.33
N ARG A 48 -0.16 11.00 11.81
CA ARG A 48 1.13 10.40 12.19
C ARG A 48 1.84 9.96 10.93
N ALA A 49 3.18 9.96 10.95
CA ALA A 49 3.97 9.52 9.81
C ALA A 49 3.50 8.16 9.29
N GLY A 50 3.17 8.13 8.01
CA GLY A 50 2.94 6.93 7.25
C GLY A 50 4.26 6.21 6.97
N THR A 51 4.18 5.09 6.28
CA THR A 51 5.35 4.26 5.98
C THR A 51 5.25 3.70 4.58
N ILE A 52 6.36 3.68 3.85
CA ILE A 52 6.46 2.94 2.58
C ILE A 52 6.46 1.45 2.87
N LYS A 53 5.54 0.74 2.23
CA LYS A 53 5.39 -0.71 2.29
C LYS A 53 5.50 -1.33 0.91
N SER A 54 5.87 -2.61 0.88
CA SER A 54 5.82 -3.43 -0.33
C SER A 54 4.45 -4.07 -0.49
N CYS A 55 3.99 -4.22 -1.74
CA CYS A 55 2.77 -4.97 -2.04
C CYS A 55 2.86 -6.44 -1.63
N GLN A 56 4.07 -7.02 -1.67
CA GLN A 56 4.33 -8.40 -1.27
C GLN A 56 5.59 -8.47 -0.39
N ARG A 57 5.42 -8.91 0.84
CA ARG A 57 6.48 -9.27 1.75
C ARG A 57 6.14 -10.61 2.39
N ALA A 58 7.06 -11.53 2.37
CA ALA A 58 6.86 -12.85 2.95
C ALA A 58 8.03 -13.25 3.83
N GLY A 59 7.73 -13.49 5.09
CA GLY A 59 8.63 -14.21 5.99
C GLY A 59 8.56 -15.69 5.68
N LEU A 60 9.60 -16.22 5.05
CA LEU A 60 9.66 -17.60 4.57
C LEU A 60 10.29 -18.50 5.64
N SER A 61 9.62 -19.61 5.92
CA SER A 61 10.10 -20.65 6.83
C SER A 61 9.75 -22.03 6.25
N LEU A 62 10.45 -23.05 6.70
CA LEU A 62 10.20 -24.44 6.29
C LEU A 62 9.23 -25.11 7.26
N PRO A 63 8.29 -25.94 6.77
CA PRO A 63 7.30 -26.61 7.62
C PRO A 63 7.91 -27.67 8.54
N GLY A 64 9.06 -28.24 8.13
CA GLY A 64 9.79 -29.25 8.90
C GLY A 64 11.11 -28.73 9.46
N GLY A 65 11.48 -29.15 10.68
CA GLY A 65 12.80 -28.89 11.27
C GLY A 65 13.92 -29.70 10.61
N GLY A 66 15.17 -29.22 10.76
CA GLY A 66 16.35 -29.91 10.26
C GLY A 66 17.60 -29.05 10.26
N VAL A 67 18.75 -29.66 9.96
CA VAL A 67 20.01 -28.94 9.86
C VAL A 67 20.10 -28.23 8.50
N VAL A 68 20.52 -26.97 8.49
CA VAL A 68 20.77 -26.20 7.27
C VAL A 68 21.98 -26.76 6.54
N ALA A 69 21.74 -27.33 5.36
CA ALA A 69 22.79 -27.93 4.53
C ALA A 69 23.40 -26.94 3.55
N GLN A 70 22.60 -25.99 3.07
CA GLN A 70 23.05 -24.97 2.12
C GLN A 70 22.16 -23.72 2.22
N ILE A 71 22.79 -22.57 2.11
CA ILE A 71 22.13 -21.27 1.90
C ILE A 71 22.63 -20.77 0.54
N ALA A 72 21.71 -20.58 -0.40
CA ALA A 72 22.02 -20.22 -1.78
C ALA A 72 22.03 -18.70 -2.01
N VAL A 73 21.54 -17.91 -1.05
CA VAL A 73 21.36 -16.46 -1.17
C VAL A 73 21.88 -15.73 0.07
N LYS A 74 22.12 -14.42 -0.10
CA LYS A 74 22.53 -13.50 0.97
C LYS A 74 21.52 -12.34 1.04
N ALA A 75 21.50 -11.61 2.16
CA ALA A 75 20.76 -10.37 2.25
C ALA A 75 21.23 -9.38 1.17
N GLY A 76 20.28 -8.77 0.49
CA GLY A 76 20.49 -7.91 -0.67
C GLY A 76 20.43 -8.59 -2.04
N ASP A 77 20.46 -9.92 -2.10
CA ASP A 77 20.39 -10.64 -3.38
C ASP A 77 19.00 -10.51 -4.01
N ARG A 78 18.98 -10.39 -5.34
CA ARG A 78 17.76 -10.39 -6.15
C ARG A 78 17.49 -11.80 -6.65
N VAL A 79 16.25 -12.27 -6.42
CA VAL A 79 15.82 -13.62 -6.78
C VAL A 79 14.59 -13.61 -7.68
N ALA A 80 14.48 -14.60 -8.55
CA ALA A 80 13.30 -14.88 -9.34
C ALA A 80 12.37 -15.86 -8.61
N ARG A 81 11.10 -15.91 -9.03
CA ARG A 81 10.16 -16.91 -8.53
C ARG A 81 10.66 -18.32 -8.83
N GLY A 82 10.70 -19.18 -7.81
CA GLY A 82 11.15 -20.56 -7.89
C GLY A 82 12.64 -20.76 -7.61
N ASP A 83 13.41 -19.68 -7.47
CA ASP A 83 14.84 -19.79 -7.12
C ASP A 83 15.00 -20.46 -5.76
N LEU A 84 16.05 -21.31 -5.67
CA LEU A 84 16.39 -21.99 -4.44
C LEU A 84 17.04 -21.00 -3.45
N LEU A 85 16.46 -20.88 -2.26
CA LEU A 85 16.98 -19.99 -1.23
C LEU A 85 17.81 -20.74 -0.20
N LEU A 86 17.28 -21.90 0.26
CA LEU A 86 17.91 -22.69 1.31
C LEU A 86 17.52 -24.17 1.17
N THR A 87 18.41 -25.07 1.58
CA THR A 87 18.12 -26.51 1.69
C THR A 87 18.49 -27.02 3.06
N LEU A 88 17.64 -27.89 3.60
CA LEU A 88 17.98 -28.69 4.78
C LEU A 88 18.66 -29.99 4.38
N TRP A 89 19.43 -30.55 5.30
CA TRP A 89 20.01 -31.89 5.17
C TRP A 89 18.88 -32.91 4.96
N SER A 90 19.04 -33.78 3.96
CA SER A 90 17.97 -34.66 3.49
C SER A 90 18.47 -35.99 2.92
N GLU A 91 19.68 -36.42 3.28
CA GLU A 91 20.25 -37.69 2.79
C GLU A 91 19.42 -38.91 3.20
N ASP A 92 18.84 -38.89 4.42
CA ASP A 92 17.90 -39.89 4.92
C ASP A 92 16.66 -40.00 3.99
N ILE A 93 16.05 -38.87 3.65
CA ILE A 93 14.87 -38.85 2.78
C ILE A 93 15.23 -39.26 1.33
N ARG A 94 16.44 -38.92 0.85
CA ARG A 94 16.93 -39.38 -0.47
C ARG A 94 17.12 -40.88 -0.51
N ALA A 95 17.64 -41.47 0.58
CA ALA A 95 17.74 -42.93 0.73
C ALA A 95 16.34 -43.59 0.74
N ASP A 96 15.38 -43.00 1.47
CA ASP A 96 13.99 -43.45 1.48
C ASP A 96 13.35 -43.36 0.06
N LEU A 97 13.60 -42.28 -0.69
CA LEU A 97 13.13 -42.14 -2.05
C LEU A 97 13.72 -43.23 -2.96
N SER A 98 15.00 -43.50 -2.83
CA SER A 98 15.65 -44.55 -3.60
C SER A 98 15.02 -45.92 -3.31
N ARG A 99 14.73 -46.22 -2.04
CA ARG A 99 14.05 -47.46 -1.62
C ARG A 99 12.61 -47.53 -2.18
N ALA A 100 11.84 -46.43 -2.09
CA ALA A 100 10.46 -46.39 -2.60
C ALA A 100 10.43 -46.58 -4.12
N ARG A 101 11.35 -45.98 -4.88
CA ARG A 101 11.49 -46.17 -6.32
C ARG A 101 11.86 -47.59 -6.71
N ALA A 102 12.77 -48.24 -5.95
CA ALA A 102 13.10 -49.64 -6.16
C ALA A 102 11.88 -50.55 -5.91
N GLN A 103 11.12 -50.29 -4.86
CA GLN A 103 9.86 -51.00 -4.56
C GLN A 103 8.83 -50.82 -5.71
N GLN A 104 8.64 -49.60 -6.24
CA GLN A 104 7.78 -49.32 -7.38
C GLN A 104 8.22 -50.11 -8.63
N ALA A 105 9.52 -50.14 -8.91
CA ALA A 105 10.07 -50.90 -10.05
C ALA A 105 9.77 -52.39 -9.92
N LEU A 106 9.95 -52.97 -8.73
CA LEU A 106 9.62 -54.38 -8.43
C LEU A 106 8.10 -54.61 -8.62
N GLY A 107 7.23 -53.75 -8.06
CA GLY A 107 5.77 -53.83 -8.21
C GLY A 107 5.33 -53.77 -9.67
N LYS A 108 5.96 -52.93 -10.48
CA LYS A 108 5.71 -52.84 -11.92
C LYS A 108 6.05 -54.17 -12.64
N THR A 109 7.20 -54.74 -12.36
CA THR A 109 7.62 -56.06 -12.95
C THR A 109 6.66 -57.16 -12.57
N GLN A 110 6.25 -57.25 -11.28
CA GLN A 110 5.29 -58.21 -10.80
C GLN A 110 3.91 -58.04 -11.47
N ARG A 111 3.44 -56.82 -11.65
CA ARG A 111 2.20 -56.55 -12.36
C ARG A 111 2.32 -57.02 -13.84
N GLU A 112 3.43 -56.78 -14.53
CA GLU A 112 3.64 -57.24 -15.90
C GLU A 112 3.59 -58.74 -16.02
N GLU A 113 4.26 -59.48 -15.10
CA GLU A 113 4.20 -60.95 -14.99
C GLU A 113 2.79 -61.42 -14.83
N ARG A 114 2.07 -60.95 -13.79
CA ARG A 114 0.71 -61.40 -13.43
C ARG A 114 -0.29 -61.10 -14.54
N CYS A 115 -0.19 -59.94 -15.19
CA CYS A 115 -1.10 -59.58 -16.26
C CYS A 115 -0.80 -60.32 -17.56
N SER A 116 0.47 -60.63 -17.87
CA SER A 116 0.84 -61.51 -18.97
C SER A 116 0.26 -62.92 -18.78
N GLU A 117 0.40 -63.48 -17.59
CA GLU A 117 -0.19 -64.78 -17.20
C GLU A 117 -1.72 -64.76 -17.38
N ALA A 118 -2.40 -63.73 -16.88
CA ALA A 118 -3.86 -63.55 -17.04
C ALA A 118 -4.25 -63.54 -18.53
N THR A 119 -3.53 -62.82 -19.37
CA THR A 119 -3.77 -62.81 -20.84
C THR A 119 -3.59 -64.16 -21.49
N TYR A 120 -2.62 -64.97 -21.04
CA TYR A 120 -2.43 -66.31 -21.52
C TYR A 120 -3.65 -67.18 -21.18
N TYR A 121 -4.09 -67.24 -19.94
CA TYR A 121 -5.24 -68.06 -19.53
C TYR A 121 -6.56 -67.57 -20.14
N GLU A 122 -6.74 -66.29 -20.38
CA GLU A 122 -7.93 -65.77 -21.11
C GLU A 122 -7.95 -66.29 -22.56
N ARG A 123 -6.86 -66.31 -23.27
CA ARG A 123 -6.76 -66.89 -24.62
C ARG A 123 -7.01 -68.40 -24.61
N GLU A 124 -6.49 -69.13 -23.60
CA GLU A 124 -6.69 -70.56 -23.48
C GLU A 124 -8.19 -70.89 -23.19
N ALA A 125 -8.83 -70.16 -22.28
CA ALA A 125 -10.26 -70.31 -21.97
C ALA A 125 -11.11 -70.01 -23.21
N GLN A 126 -10.77 -69.03 -24.04
CA GLN A 126 -11.48 -68.68 -25.24
C GLN A 126 -11.29 -69.74 -26.33
N ARG A 127 -10.08 -70.34 -26.44
CA ARG A 127 -9.81 -71.47 -27.31
C ARG A 127 -10.66 -72.69 -26.95
N LEU A 128 -10.68 -73.09 -25.66
CA LEU A 128 -11.46 -74.23 -25.18
C LEU A 128 -12.97 -74.00 -25.31
N ALA A 129 -13.47 -72.80 -25.12
CA ALA A 129 -14.87 -72.42 -25.35
C ALA A 129 -15.26 -72.63 -26.84
N THR A 130 -14.36 -72.26 -27.75
CA THR A 130 -14.56 -72.45 -29.20
C THR A 130 -14.56 -73.94 -29.58
N LEU A 131 -13.71 -74.75 -28.96
CA LEU A 131 -13.68 -76.20 -29.17
C LEU A 131 -14.92 -76.90 -28.61
N LEU A 132 -15.43 -76.44 -27.46
CA LEU A 132 -16.66 -76.93 -26.84
C LEU A 132 -17.87 -76.70 -27.76
N ALA A 133 -17.97 -75.49 -28.36
CA ALA A 133 -19.01 -75.16 -29.31
C ALA A 133 -19.03 -76.09 -30.55
N LYS A 134 -17.88 -76.70 -30.86
CA LYS A 134 -17.75 -77.73 -31.97
C LYS A 134 -17.79 -79.14 -31.45
N ASN A 135 -18.18 -79.43 -30.18
CA ASN A 135 -18.18 -80.72 -29.51
C ASN A 135 -16.78 -81.43 -29.52
N LEU A 136 -15.66 -80.69 -29.53
CA LEU A 136 -14.29 -81.23 -29.61
C LEU A 136 -13.60 -81.28 -28.27
N THR A 137 -14.25 -80.89 -27.16
CA THR A 137 -13.78 -80.97 -25.78
C THR A 137 -14.88 -81.20 -24.80
N SER A 138 -14.51 -81.52 -23.53
CA SER A 138 -15.54 -81.67 -22.45
C SER A 138 -15.93 -80.37 -21.84
N ARG A 139 -17.19 -80.28 -21.37
CA ARG A 139 -17.72 -79.12 -20.65
C ARG A 139 -16.91 -78.77 -19.40
N THR A 140 -16.56 -79.82 -18.66
CA THR A 140 -15.73 -79.67 -17.42
C THR A 140 -14.43 -78.99 -17.68
N LEU A 141 -13.71 -79.34 -18.79
CA LEU A 141 -12.41 -78.78 -19.13
C LEU A 141 -12.55 -77.29 -19.53
N ALA A 142 -13.60 -76.94 -20.29
CA ALA A 142 -13.88 -75.54 -20.66
C ALA A 142 -14.23 -74.67 -19.43
N GLU A 143 -15.06 -75.17 -18.50
CA GLU A 143 -15.45 -74.49 -17.27
C GLU A 143 -14.23 -74.31 -16.35
N GLN A 144 -13.34 -75.33 -16.21
CA GLN A 144 -12.12 -75.18 -15.44
C GLN A 144 -11.20 -74.09 -16.02
N ALA A 145 -11.00 -74.05 -17.33
CA ALA A 145 -10.18 -73.01 -17.94
C ALA A 145 -10.76 -71.61 -17.75
N GLN A 146 -12.11 -71.49 -17.85
CA GLN A 146 -12.80 -70.21 -17.62
C GLN A 146 -12.59 -69.73 -16.17
N ASN A 147 -12.76 -70.60 -15.19
CA ASN A 147 -12.58 -70.29 -13.75
C ASN A 147 -11.13 -69.88 -13.50
N LEU A 148 -10.14 -70.57 -14.09
CA LEU A 148 -8.74 -70.21 -13.96
C LEU A 148 -8.44 -68.84 -14.59
N ALA A 149 -8.97 -68.54 -15.79
CA ALA A 149 -8.86 -67.25 -16.43
C ALA A 149 -9.41 -66.13 -15.54
N HIS A 150 -10.60 -66.35 -14.95
CA HIS A 150 -11.19 -65.39 -14.00
C HIS A 150 -10.27 -65.16 -12.79
N THR A 151 -9.74 -66.20 -12.15
CA THR A 151 -8.82 -66.09 -11.02
C THR A 151 -7.57 -65.30 -11.39
N ARG A 152 -6.91 -65.59 -12.54
CA ARG A 152 -5.74 -64.88 -12.99
C ARG A 152 -6.01 -63.39 -13.32
N ARG A 153 -7.19 -63.10 -13.85
CA ARG A 153 -7.61 -61.71 -14.09
C ARG A 153 -7.73 -60.94 -12.78
N TYR A 154 -8.29 -61.52 -11.73
CA TYR A 154 -8.35 -60.87 -10.40
C TYR A 154 -6.96 -60.65 -9.81
N ILE A 155 -6.01 -61.60 -9.95
CA ILE A 155 -4.63 -61.45 -9.53
C ILE A 155 -3.94 -60.33 -10.27
N CYS A 156 -4.10 -60.20 -11.60
CA CYS A 156 -3.60 -59.08 -12.38
C CYS A 156 -4.22 -57.77 -11.90
N ARG A 157 -5.52 -57.72 -11.60
CA ARG A 157 -6.18 -56.51 -11.07
C ARG A 157 -5.62 -56.12 -9.71
N ALA A 158 -5.38 -57.08 -8.81
CA ALA A 158 -4.77 -56.85 -7.50
C ALA A 158 -3.35 -56.28 -7.66
N SER A 159 -2.53 -56.83 -8.55
CA SER A 159 -1.17 -56.36 -8.83
C SER A 159 -1.15 -54.91 -9.36
N ARG A 160 -2.14 -54.53 -10.20
CA ARG A 160 -2.32 -53.13 -10.62
C ARG A 160 -2.64 -52.16 -9.46
N GLN A 161 -3.43 -52.64 -8.48
CA GLN A 161 -3.70 -51.80 -7.29
C GLN A 161 -2.46 -51.66 -6.42
N GLN A 162 -1.65 -52.73 -6.28
CA GLN A 162 -0.41 -52.66 -5.54
C GLN A 162 0.58 -51.68 -6.19
N GLU A 163 0.74 -51.69 -7.52
CA GLU A 163 1.57 -50.71 -8.23
C GLU A 163 1.13 -49.27 -7.92
N ARG A 164 -0.18 -48.98 -7.86
CA ARG A 164 -0.67 -47.65 -7.47
C ARG A 164 -0.31 -47.27 -6.02
N VAL A 165 -0.30 -48.24 -5.10
CA VAL A 165 0.14 -47.99 -3.72
C VAL A 165 1.64 -47.64 -3.70
N ASP A 166 2.45 -48.37 -4.48
CA ASP A 166 3.90 -48.10 -4.56
C ASP A 166 4.16 -46.72 -5.24
N GLU A 167 3.39 -46.33 -6.27
CA GLU A 167 3.44 -45.00 -6.86
C GLU A 167 3.10 -43.90 -5.84
N ALA A 168 2.05 -44.10 -5.04
CA ALA A 168 1.65 -43.16 -3.99
C ALA A 168 2.72 -43.03 -2.91
N LEU A 169 3.44 -44.13 -2.58
CA LEU A 169 4.56 -44.08 -1.64
C LEU A 169 5.72 -43.22 -2.18
N VAL A 170 6.07 -43.36 -3.47
CA VAL A 170 7.09 -42.50 -4.11
C VAL A 170 6.66 -41.05 -4.03
N ALA A 171 5.44 -40.71 -4.42
CA ALA A 171 4.91 -39.34 -4.37
C ALA A 171 4.94 -38.75 -2.95
N GLN A 172 4.63 -39.57 -1.93
CA GLN A 172 4.71 -39.15 -0.51
C GLN A 172 6.13 -38.78 -0.11
N VAL A 173 7.13 -39.58 -0.48
CA VAL A 173 8.54 -39.32 -0.13
C VAL A 173 9.08 -38.13 -0.93
N GLU A 174 8.69 -37.96 -2.19
CA GLU A 174 9.03 -36.79 -3.00
C GLU A 174 8.47 -35.49 -2.39
N ALA A 175 7.23 -35.51 -1.89
CA ALA A 175 6.65 -34.36 -1.19
C ALA A 175 7.47 -34.01 0.07
N ARG A 176 7.86 -35.01 0.88
CA ARG A 176 8.74 -34.80 2.05
C ARG A 176 10.10 -34.21 1.67
N LEU A 177 10.65 -34.64 0.53
CA LEU A 177 11.93 -34.10 0.03
C LEU A 177 11.76 -32.65 -0.45
N ALA A 178 10.64 -32.32 -1.08
CA ALA A 178 10.32 -30.96 -1.48
C ALA A 178 10.21 -29.99 -0.28
N GLU A 179 9.65 -30.45 0.82
CA GLU A 179 9.57 -29.69 2.09
C GLU A 179 10.94 -29.33 2.70
N ARG A 180 12.02 -29.97 2.25
CA ARG A 180 13.41 -29.67 2.65
C ARG A 180 14.07 -28.56 1.82
N ARG A 181 13.35 -27.98 0.89
CA ARG A 181 13.85 -26.93 -0.01
C ARG A 181 12.98 -25.69 0.09
N LEU A 182 13.59 -24.59 0.47
CA LEU A 182 12.93 -23.29 0.49
C LEU A 182 13.15 -22.60 -0.85
N GLN A 183 12.06 -22.25 -1.54
CA GLN A 183 12.09 -21.56 -2.83
C GLN A 183 11.34 -20.23 -2.73
N ALA A 184 11.74 -19.26 -3.55
CA ALA A 184 11.11 -17.96 -3.63
C ALA A 184 9.68 -18.07 -4.22
N PRO A 185 8.62 -17.67 -3.50
CA PRO A 185 7.25 -17.73 -4.01
C PRO A 185 6.96 -16.65 -5.08
N PHE A 186 7.72 -15.56 -5.08
CA PHE A 186 7.69 -14.47 -6.05
C PHE A 186 9.09 -13.91 -6.27
N ALA A 187 9.25 -13.09 -7.32
CA ALA A 187 10.52 -12.41 -7.59
C ALA A 187 10.66 -11.17 -6.71
N GLY A 188 11.85 -10.96 -6.12
CA GLY A 188 12.08 -9.84 -5.19
C GLY A 188 13.51 -9.76 -4.70
N VAL A 189 13.71 -9.03 -3.61
CA VAL A 189 14.99 -8.87 -2.92
C VAL A 189 14.93 -9.57 -1.56
N VAL A 190 15.96 -10.31 -1.22
CA VAL A 190 16.14 -10.92 0.10
C VAL A 190 16.49 -9.81 1.10
N ALA A 191 15.58 -9.50 2.02
CA ALA A 191 15.81 -8.48 3.03
C ALA A 191 16.75 -8.98 4.13
N GLU A 192 16.45 -10.18 4.64
CA GLU A 192 17.19 -10.78 5.75
C GLU A 192 17.32 -12.30 5.57
N VAL A 193 18.42 -12.84 6.08
CA VAL A 193 18.66 -14.29 6.22
C VAL A 193 18.99 -14.56 7.68
N ASN A 194 18.03 -15.17 8.40
CA ASN A 194 18.10 -15.38 9.85
C ASN A 194 18.56 -16.81 10.24
N SER A 195 19.30 -17.49 9.37
CA SER A 195 19.84 -18.82 9.63
C SER A 195 21.28 -18.93 9.15
N LYS A 196 22.01 -19.89 9.74
CA LYS A 196 23.42 -20.15 9.40
C LYS A 196 23.61 -21.60 8.93
N LEU A 197 24.62 -21.80 8.11
CA LEU A 197 25.03 -23.13 7.68
C LEU A 197 25.35 -24.01 8.89
N GLY A 198 24.80 -25.25 8.91
CA GLY A 198 24.97 -26.18 10.02
C GLY A 198 24.05 -25.96 11.22
N GLU A 199 23.29 -24.87 11.24
CA GLU A 199 22.33 -24.59 12.32
C GLU A 199 21.10 -25.52 12.21
N TYR A 200 20.59 -25.96 13.40
CA TYR A 200 19.35 -26.72 13.43
C TYR A 200 18.16 -25.80 13.54
N MET A 201 17.31 -25.83 12.51
CA MET A 201 16.07 -25.11 12.49
C MET A 201 14.94 -25.91 13.11
N THR A 202 14.19 -25.27 14.01
CA THR A 202 12.95 -25.83 14.56
C THR A 202 11.75 -25.18 13.86
N PRO A 203 10.69 -25.95 13.53
CA PRO A 203 9.44 -25.35 13.07
C PRO A 203 8.86 -24.46 14.16
N SER A 204 8.26 -23.32 13.77
CA SER A 204 7.61 -22.41 14.74
C SER A 204 6.47 -23.14 15.46
N PRO A 205 6.51 -23.22 16.81
CA PRO A 205 5.39 -23.77 17.55
C PRO A 205 4.12 -22.90 17.33
N PRO A 206 2.92 -23.49 17.35
CA PRO A 206 1.69 -22.71 17.27
C PRO A 206 1.64 -21.63 18.36
N GLY A 207 1.37 -20.37 17.96
CA GLY A 207 1.25 -19.24 18.89
C GLY A 207 2.56 -18.57 19.32
N VAL A 208 3.73 -19.04 18.85
CA VAL A 208 5.02 -18.38 19.09
C VAL A 208 5.50 -17.73 17.80
N ALA A 209 5.58 -16.39 17.79
CA ALA A 209 6.16 -15.66 16.67
C ALA A 209 7.68 -15.82 16.67
N MET A 210 8.21 -16.63 15.77
CA MET A 210 9.64 -16.73 15.52
C MET A 210 10.02 -15.90 14.29
N PRO A 211 11.22 -15.32 14.26
CA PRO A 211 11.67 -14.63 13.05
C PRO A 211 11.71 -15.62 11.87
N PRO A 212 11.28 -15.18 10.68
CA PRO A 212 11.34 -16.03 9.49
C PRO A 212 12.79 -16.35 9.14
N VAL A 213 13.00 -17.48 8.50
CA VAL A 213 14.33 -17.91 8.04
C VAL A 213 14.90 -16.97 6.99
N ILE A 214 14.06 -16.59 6.05
CA ILE A 214 14.35 -15.62 5.00
C ILE A 214 13.17 -14.66 4.89
N ASP A 215 13.46 -13.37 4.88
CA ASP A 215 12.49 -12.33 4.60
C ASP A 215 12.65 -11.88 3.14
N LEU A 216 11.61 -12.06 2.32
CA LEU A 216 11.59 -11.72 0.90
C LEU A 216 10.62 -10.60 0.63
N ILE A 217 11.05 -9.58 -0.11
CA ILE A 217 10.29 -8.37 -0.38
C ILE A 217 10.23 -8.12 -1.90
N ASP A 218 9.04 -7.84 -2.45
CA ASP A 218 8.91 -7.31 -3.82
C ASP A 218 9.13 -5.78 -3.81
N ASP A 219 10.28 -5.34 -4.29
CA ASP A 219 10.69 -3.94 -4.36
C ASP A 219 10.13 -3.17 -5.59
N ARG A 220 9.41 -3.84 -6.47
CA ARG A 220 8.84 -3.24 -7.70
C ARG A 220 7.46 -2.62 -7.47
N CYS A 221 6.76 -3.08 -6.47
CA CYS A 221 5.44 -2.59 -6.11
C CYS A 221 5.49 -2.01 -4.70
N LEU A 222 5.49 -0.67 -4.62
CA LEU A 222 5.55 0.06 -3.37
C LEU A 222 4.30 0.93 -3.20
N TYR A 223 3.81 1.03 -1.99
CA TYR A 223 2.71 1.93 -1.62
C TYR A 223 3.01 2.59 -0.27
N VAL A 224 2.39 3.73 -0.07
CA VAL A 224 2.40 4.43 1.22
C VAL A 224 1.17 3.98 2.01
N SER A 225 1.38 3.60 3.25
CA SER A 225 0.32 3.32 4.21
C SER A 225 0.38 4.38 5.30
N ALA A 226 -0.65 5.21 5.39
CA ALA A 226 -0.71 6.33 6.31
C ALA A 226 -2.00 6.30 7.16
N PRO A 227 -1.91 6.54 8.48
CA PRO A 227 -3.06 6.66 9.36
C PRO A 227 -3.68 8.06 9.24
N ILE A 228 -4.94 8.14 8.86
CA ILE A 228 -5.73 9.38 8.81
C ILE A 228 -6.78 9.35 9.92
N ASP A 229 -7.07 10.48 10.52
CA ASP A 229 -8.05 10.61 11.59
C ASP A 229 -9.45 10.14 11.13
N GLU A 230 -10.20 9.49 12.02
CA GLU A 230 -11.55 8.96 11.73
C GLU A 230 -12.50 10.05 11.21
N VAL A 231 -12.40 11.27 11.77
CA VAL A 231 -13.27 12.39 11.38
C VAL A 231 -13.03 12.82 9.94
N ASP A 232 -11.78 12.78 9.49
CA ASP A 232 -11.37 13.16 8.16
C ASP A 232 -11.53 12.03 7.14
N ALA A 233 -11.38 10.79 7.60
CA ALA A 233 -11.48 9.60 6.74
C ALA A 233 -12.85 9.46 6.04
N ALA A 234 -13.92 9.98 6.63
CA ALA A 234 -15.27 9.98 6.03
C ALA A 234 -15.35 10.79 4.72
N ARG A 235 -14.42 11.70 4.48
CA ARG A 235 -14.34 12.55 3.29
C ARG A 235 -13.50 11.94 2.16
N LEU A 236 -12.78 10.85 2.45
CA LEU A 236 -11.89 10.20 1.51
C LEU A 236 -12.61 9.22 0.60
N LYS A 237 -12.11 9.10 -0.62
CA LYS A 237 -12.59 8.13 -1.62
C LYS A 237 -11.41 7.50 -2.36
N VAL A 238 -11.56 6.24 -2.69
CA VAL A 238 -10.60 5.55 -3.57
C VAL A 238 -10.58 6.26 -4.93
N GLY A 239 -9.39 6.42 -5.49
CA GLY A 239 -9.15 7.12 -6.76
C GLY A 239 -8.83 8.61 -6.61
N GLN A 240 -8.86 9.19 -5.41
CA GLN A 240 -8.43 10.57 -5.18
C GLN A 240 -6.95 10.74 -5.44
N SER A 241 -6.58 11.88 -6.01
CA SER A 241 -5.19 12.30 -6.16
C SER A 241 -4.58 12.60 -4.79
N ALA A 242 -3.32 12.25 -4.64
CA ALA A 242 -2.58 12.51 -3.42
C ALA A 242 -1.14 12.90 -3.75
N ARG A 243 -0.47 13.52 -2.79
CA ARG A 243 0.96 13.78 -2.80
C ARG A 243 1.61 13.07 -1.63
N VAL A 244 2.79 12.53 -1.87
CA VAL A 244 3.60 11.88 -0.85
C VAL A 244 4.88 12.70 -0.66
N LEU A 245 5.13 13.10 0.56
CA LEU A 245 6.37 13.73 0.99
C LEU A 245 7.16 12.72 1.81
N LEU A 246 8.45 12.60 1.52
CA LEU A 246 9.33 11.65 2.20
C LEU A 246 10.35 12.41 3.05
N ASP A 247 10.45 12.04 4.32
CA ASP A 247 11.46 12.62 5.22
C ASP A 247 12.89 12.41 4.71
N ALA A 248 13.11 11.29 4.02
CA ALA A 248 14.38 10.96 3.40
C ALA A 248 14.75 11.83 2.19
N MET A 249 13.78 12.59 1.62
CA MET A 249 13.94 13.39 0.40
C MET A 249 13.25 14.75 0.54
N PRO A 250 13.72 15.63 1.42
CA PRO A 250 13.09 16.92 1.65
C PRO A 250 13.05 17.77 0.38
N GLY A 251 11.93 18.44 0.16
CA GLY A 251 11.70 19.29 -1.02
C GLY A 251 11.32 18.56 -2.31
N ARG A 252 11.11 17.23 -2.24
CA ARG A 252 10.56 16.45 -3.36
C ARG A 252 9.21 15.85 -2.95
N ASP A 253 8.21 16.13 -3.74
CA ASP A 253 6.88 15.53 -3.63
C ASP A 253 6.65 14.54 -4.77
N PHE A 254 5.93 13.47 -4.45
CA PHE A 254 5.64 12.39 -5.39
C PHE A 254 4.13 12.29 -5.59
N ALA A 255 3.70 12.31 -6.84
CA ALA A 255 2.30 12.10 -7.17
C ALA A 255 1.88 10.66 -6.82
N ALA A 256 0.73 10.54 -6.17
CA ALA A 256 0.16 9.28 -5.75
C ALA A 256 -1.36 9.25 -5.97
N THR A 257 -1.93 8.07 -5.92
CA THR A 257 -3.37 7.86 -5.99
C THR A 257 -3.81 6.97 -4.85
N VAL A 258 -4.89 7.34 -4.15
CA VAL A 258 -5.50 6.53 -3.10
C VAL A 258 -6.07 5.26 -3.72
N THR A 259 -5.57 4.10 -3.29
CA THR A 259 -5.99 2.79 -3.82
C THR A 259 -6.85 2.02 -2.84
N ARG A 260 -6.66 2.24 -1.53
CA ARG A 260 -7.43 1.55 -0.50
C ARG A 260 -7.65 2.44 0.73
N ILE A 261 -8.83 2.32 1.30
CA ILE A 261 -9.19 2.88 2.61
C ILE A 261 -9.63 1.69 3.46
N ALA A 262 -9.03 1.53 4.64
CA ALA A 262 -9.38 0.42 5.53
C ALA A 262 -10.86 0.49 5.92
N PRO A 263 -11.60 -0.64 5.91
CA PRO A 263 -13.02 -0.66 6.26
C PRO A 263 -13.26 -0.68 7.79
N TYR A 264 -12.24 -0.44 8.58
CA TYR A 264 -12.31 -0.42 10.03
C TYR A 264 -11.38 0.65 10.62
N VAL A 265 -11.73 1.13 11.79
CA VAL A 265 -10.94 2.08 12.56
C VAL A 265 -10.00 1.32 13.48
N LYS A 266 -8.73 1.70 13.49
CA LYS A 266 -7.74 1.19 14.46
C LYS A 266 -7.68 2.13 15.64
N GLU A 267 -7.84 1.59 16.84
CA GLU A 267 -7.61 2.28 18.09
C GLU A 267 -6.19 1.95 18.58
N LEU A 268 -5.30 2.92 18.50
CA LEU A 268 -3.94 2.82 19.03
C LEU A 268 -3.89 3.58 20.37
N GLU A 269 -3.69 2.83 21.47
CA GLU A 269 -3.38 3.37 22.81
C GLU A 269 -4.30 4.52 23.28
N LYS A 270 -5.62 4.29 23.33
CA LYS A 270 -6.65 5.17 23.95
C LYS A 270 -6.75 6.63 23.43
N GLN A 271 -5.93 7.08 22.50
CA GLN A 271 -5.86 8.50 22.15
C GLN A 271 -6.03 8.86 20.67
N ALA A 272 -5.92 7.93 19.74
CA ALA A 272 -6.09 8.23 18.32
C ALA A 272 -6.87 7.12 17.62
N ARG A 273 -8.02 7.47 17.09
CA ARG A 273 -8.83 6.62 16.22
C ARG A 273 -8.50 6.95 14.78
N THR A 274 -7.86 6.04 14.11
CA THR A 274 -7.37 6.26 12.74
C THR A 274 -7.86 5.20 11.78
N VAL A 275 -8.01 5.60 10.52
CA VAL A 275 -8.28 4.73 9.37
C VAL A 275 -7.00 4.65 8.56
N GLU A 276 -6.55 3.44 8.24
CA GLU A 276 -5.37 3.24 7.40
C GLU A 276 -5.74 3.49 5.93
N VAL A 277 -5.03 4.41 5.29
CA VAL A 277 -5.20 4.78 3.89
C VAL A 277 -3.95 4.38 3.12
N GLU A 278 -4.13 3.72 1.99
CA GLU A 278 -3.04 3.29 1.12
C GLU A 278 -3.09 4.06 -0.19
N ALA A 279 -1.94 4.56 -0.61
CA ALA A 279 -1.76 5.26 -1.86
C ALA A 279 -0.55 4.69 -2.63
N VAL A 280 -0.73 4.48 -3.93
CA VAL A 280 0.34 4.01 -4.82
C VAL A 280 0.94 5.20 -5.53
N LEU A 281 2.26 5.25 -5.60
CA LEU A 281 3.00 6.27 -6.33
C LEU A 281 2.75 6.13 -7.84
N THR A 282 2.33 7.20 -8.48
CA THR A 282 2.05 7.21 -9.93
C THR A 282 3.33 7.16 -10.76
N ALA A 283 4.38 7.80 -10.25
CA ALA A 283 5.70 7.80 -10.86
C ALA A 283 6.75 7.65 -9.74
N PRO A 284 7.26 6.44 -9.50
CA PRO A 284 8.36 6.27 -8.56
C PRO A 284 9.61 6.99 -9.09
N PRO A 285 10.43 7.57 -8.19
CA PRO A 285 11.66 8.24 -8.61
C PRO A 285 12.59 7.22 -9.26
N GLY A 286 12.87 7.40 -10.55
CA GLY A 286 13.75 6.49 -11.30
C GLY A 286 15.23 6.60 -10.92
N ASP A 287 15.59 7.66 -10.21
CA ASP A 287 16.96 8.04 -9.87
C ASP A 287 17.38 7.67 -8.45
N VAL A 288 16.44 7.39 -7.56
CA VAL A 288 16.71 7.06 -6.15
C VAL A 288 15.89 5.84 -5.72
N PRO A 289 16.52 4.80 -5.15
CA PRO A 289 15.79 3.67 -4.63
C PRO A 289 14.95 4.06 -3.41
N LEU A 290 13.65 3.83 -3.48
CA LEU A 290 12.76 3.95 -2.32
C LEU A 290 12.94 2.74 -1.42
N LEU A 291 13.36 2.97 -0.18
CA LEU A 291 13.48 1.90 0.79
C LEU A 291 12.15 1.69 1.53
N ILE A 292 11.79 0.43 1.67
CA ILE A 292 10.66 0.03 2.50
C ILE A 292 10.96 0.42 3.95
N GLY A 293 9.97 1.02 4.62
CA GLY A 293 10.15 1.55 5.97
C GLY A 293 10.45 3.06 6.04
N TYR A 294 10.68 3.74 4.92
CA TYR A 294 10.79 5.20 4.94
C TYR A 294 9.51 5.84 5.47
N SER A 295 9.68 6.86 6.30
CA SER A 295 8.58 7.72 6.75
C SER A 295 8.05 8.55 5.59
N ALA A 296 6.75 8.65 5.50
CA ALA A 296 6.06 9.33 4.42
C ALA A 296 4.83 10.08 4.93
N ASP A 297 4.69 11.34 4.55
CA ASP A 297 3.47 12.10 4.74
C ASP A 297 2.62 12.00 3.48
N LEU A 298 1.33 11.69 3.69
CA LEU A 298 0.35 11.52 2.64
C LEU A 298 -0.64 12.69 2.68
N GLU A 299 -0.62 13.54 1.67
CA GLU A 299 -1.58 14.62 1.47
C GLU A 299 -2.60 14.21 0.41
N VAL A 300 -3.84 13.95 0.82
CA VAL A 300 -4.93 13.56 -0.09
C VAL A 300 -5.75 14.77 -0.49
N GLU A 301 -5.94 14.98 -1.79
CA GLU A 301 -6.81 16.02 -2.32
C GLU A 301 -8.28 15.63 -2.15
N VAL A 302 -9.01 16.37 -1.30
CA VAL A 302 -10.43 16.09 -1.03
C VAL A 302 -11.34 16.88 -1.94
N THR A 303 -11.03 18.17 -2.10
CA THR A 303 -11.83 19.10 -2.92
C THR A 303 -10.91 20.09 -3.62
N ARG A 304 -11.14 20.32 -4.88
CA ARG A 304 -10.44 21.33 -5.68
C ARG A 304 -11.48 22.24 -6.34
N ALA A 305 -11.43 23.52 -6.02
CA ALA A 305 -12.15 24.56 -6.75
C ALA A 305 -11.14 25.27 -7.68
N THR A 306 -11.36 25.21 -8.99
CA THR A 306 -10.45 25.77 -9.98
C THR A 306 -10.95 27.09 -10.54
N ASP A 307 -10.06 28.06 -10.73
CA ASP A 307 -10.33 29.41 -11.25
C ASP A 307 -11.49 30.14 -10.53
N VAL A 308 -11.59 29.94 -9.22
CA VAL A 308 -12.60 30.62 -8.39
C VAL A 308 -12.09 31.97 -7.86
N LEU A 309 -13.02 32.86 -7.50
CA LEU A 309 -12.65 34.05 -6.72
C LEU A 309 -12.19 33.58 -5.34
N ARG A 310 -11.00 34.02 -4.92
CA ARG A 310 -10.44 33.65 -3.62
C ARG A 310 -9.84 34.82 -2.88
N VAL A 311 -9.85 34.74 -1.58
CA VAL A 311 -9.23 35.70 -0.65
C VAL A 311 -8.30 34.98 0.30
N ALA A 312 -7.31 35.71 0.83
CA ALA A 312 -6.46 35.16 1.89
C ALA A 312 -7.30 34.85 3.13
N ALA A 313 -7.11 33.69 3.73
CA ALA A 313 -7.86 33.29 4.92
C ALA A 313 -7.71 34.28 6.09
N SER A 314 -6.56 34.95 6.18
CA SER A 314 -6.28 36.01 7.16
C SER A 314 -7.15 37.26 7.02
N SER A 315 -7.81 37.45 5.87
CA SER A 315 -8.69 38.60 5.63
C SER A 315 -10.10 38.42 6.18
N ARG A 316 -10.44 37.23 6.67
CA ARG A 316 -11.72 36.92 7.31
C ARG A 316 -11.66 37.25 8.80
N ALA A 317 -12.63 37.98 9.31
CA ALA A 317 -12.83 38.18 10.74
C ALA A 317 -13.50 36.98 11.39
N ASP A 318 -13.47 36.88 12.73
CA ASP A 318 -14.05 35.77 13.50
C ASP A 318 -15.56 35.59 13.29
N ASP A 319 -16.26 36.69 12.94
CA ASP A 319 -17.69 36.69 12.61
C ASP A 319 -17.99 36.28 11.15
N GLY A 320 -16.99 35.93 10.39
CA GLY A 320 -17.11 35.56 8.98
C GLY A 320 -17.16 36.75 8.00
N SER A 321 -17.08 38.00 8.47
CA SER A 321 -17.07 39.19 7.64
C SER A 321 -15.66 39.54 7.15
N VAL A 322 -15.59 40.40 6.13
CA VAL A 322 -14.36 41.06 5.65
C VAL A 322 -14.53 42.57 5.65
N LEU A 323 -13.44 43.29 5.73
CA LEU A 323 -13.42 44.73 5.61
C LEU A 323 -12.93 45.11 4.22
N ARG A 324 -13.85 45.61 3.35
CA ARG A 324 -13.56 46.05 1.97
C ARG A 324 -13.27 47.53 1.97
N LEU A 325 -12.25 47.96 1.27
CA LEU A 325 -11.93 49.36 1.07
C LEU A 325 -12.82 49.96 -0.01
N GLU A 326 -13.65 50.95 0.35
CA GLU A 326 -14.46 51.76 -0.56
C GLU A 326 -14.03 53.23 -0.40
N GLY A 327 -13.25 53.73 -1.40
CA GLY A 327 -12.59 55.03 -1.26
C GLY A 327 -11.58 55.02 -0.11
N ASP A 328 -11.82 55.85 0.90
CA ASP A 328 -10.97 55.94 2.11
C ASP A 328 -11.61 55.30 3.34
N LYS A 329 -12.66 54.50 3.15
CA LYS A 329 -13.37 53.84 4.28
C LYS A 329 -13.36 52.33 4.14
N LEU A 330 -13.26 51.66 5.26
CA LEU A 330 -13.45 50.22 5.33
C LEU A 330 -14.93 49.90 5.60
N VAL A 331 -15.54 49.17 4.70
CA VAL A 331 -16.94 48.74 4.80
C VAL A 331 -16.97 47.25 5.12
N ARG A 332 -17.74 46.89 6.14
CA ARG A 332 -17.95 45.50 6.53
C ARG A 332 -18.88 44.83 5.50
N VAL A 333 -18.42 43.75 4.92
CA VAL A 333 -19.17 42.90 3.99
C VAL A 333 -19.20 41.48 4.56
N LEU A 334 -20.35 40.81 4.46
CA LEU A 334 -20.52 39.40 4.83
C LEU A 334 -20.69 38.59 3.55
N PRO A 335 -19.60 38.05 2.96
CA PRO A 335 -19.69 37.25 1.76
C PRO A 335 -20.25 35.86 2.05
N ARG A 336 -20.69 35.16 0.98
CA ARG A 336 -20.97 33.73 1.05
C ARG A 336 -19.68 32.98 0.69
N TRP A 337 -19.22 32.18 1.64
CA TRP A 337 -17.99 31.41 1.50
C TRP A 337 -18.25 30.07 0.83
N GLY A 338 -17.29 29.60 0.03
CA GLY A 338 -17.26 28.29 -0.59
C GLY A 338 -16.22 27.38 0.07
N VAL A 339 -15.37 26.79 -0.73
CA VAL A 339 -14.28 25.90 -0.29
C VAL A 339 -13.18 26.71 0.40
N GLU A 340 -12.63 26.20 1.52
CA GLU A 340 -11.58 26.90 2.26
C GLU A 340 -10.41 25.98 2.65
N ASN A 341 -9.23 26.55 2.69
CA ASN A 341 -8.04 25.95 3.28
C ASN A 341 -7.31 26.97 4.18
N TRP A 342 -6.15 26.60 4.72
CA TRP A 342 -5.38 27.45 5.62
C TRP A 342 -4.95 28.80 5.02
N ASN A 343 -4.75 28.89 3.72
CA ASN A 343 -4.23 30.06 3.04
C ASN A 343 -5.31 30.86 2.32
N TRP A 344 -6.29 30.16 1.71
CA TRP A 344 -7.27 30.73 0.82
C TRP A 344 -8.68 30.27 1.12
N ILE A 345 -9.64 31.17 0.89
CA ILE A 345 -11.08 30.91 1.00
C ILE A 345 -11.73 31.30 -0.34
N GLU A 346 -12.52 30.40 -0.89
CA GLU A 346 -13.36 30.69 -2.05
C GLU A 346 -14.48 31.66 -1.69
N VAL A 347 -14.69 32.65 -2.55
CA VAL A 347 -15.81 33.58 -2.47
C VAL A 347 -16.87 33.14 -3.46
N ALA A 348 -17.98 32.58 -2.95
CA ALA A 348 -19.11 32.19 -3.78
C ALA A 348 -19.93 33.41 -4.24
N GLU A 349 -20.18 34.38 -3.34
CA GLU A 349 -20.96 35.60 -3.61
C GLU A 349 -20.53 36.75 -2.69
N GLY A 350 -20.74 38.00 -3.12
CA GLY A 350 -20.60 39.18 -2.26
C GLY A 350 -19.33 39.98 -2.43
N LEU A 351 -18.35 39.49 -3.20
CA LEU A 351 -17.14 40.24 -3.59
C LEU A 351 -16.85 40.10 -5.09
N ALA A 352 -16.11 41.04 -5.61
CA ALA A 352 -15.69 41.07 -7.02
C ALA A 352 -14.17 40.96 -7.14
N ALA A 353 -13.70 40.50 -8.31
CA ALA A 353 -12.26 40.48 -8.60
C ALA A 353 -11.70 41.92 -8.56
N GLY A 354 -10.57 42.09 -7.86
CA GLY A 354 -9.94 43.38 -7.67
C GLY A 354 -10.43 44.17 -6.45
N ASP A 355 -11.45 43.71 -5.72
CA ASP A 355 -11.81 44.27 -4.41
C ASP A 355 -10.59 44.21 -3.46
N ARG A 356 -10.38 45.30 -2.72
CA ARG A 356 -9.26 45.38 -1.74
C ARG A 356 -9.80 45.15 -0.36
N LEU A 357 -9.27 44.14 0.31
CA LEU A 357 -9.67 43.75 1.66
C LEU A 357 -8.55 44.00 2.65
N ALA A 358 -8.91 44.32 3.91
CA ALA A 358 -7.94 44.38 4.98
C ALA A 358 -7.34 42.98 5.24
N ALA A 359 -6.04 42.86 5.26
CA ALA A 359 -5.36 41.59 5.45
C ALA A 359 -5.57 40.94 6.81
N GLN A 360 -5.81 41.76 7.85
CA GLN A 360 -6.01 41.32 9.26
C GLN A 360 -7.05 42.22 9.93
N PRO A 361 -8.34 41.99 9.69
CA PRO A 361 -9.40 42.87 10.18
C PRO A 361 -9.43 42.97 11.70
N GLY A 362 -9.03 41.94 12.46
CA GLY A 362 -9.01 41.95 13.92
C GLY A 362 -7.93 42.86 14.55
N GLN A 363 -6.97 43.35 13.78
CA GLN A 363 -5.92 44.27 14.27
C GLN A 363 -6.23 45.74 14.01
N ILE A 364 -7.33 46.06 13.33
CA ILE A 364 -7.68 47.42 12.97
C ILE A 364 -8.42 48.05 14.14
N VAL A 365 -7.76 49.05 14.80
CA VAL A 365 -8.33 49.83 15.89
C VAL A 365 -8.58 51.25 15.40
N GLY A 366 -9.85 51.70 15.39
CA GLY A 366 -10.26 53.06 15.10
C GLY A 366 -11.17 53.25 13.88
N GLU A 367 -11.98 54.31 13.93
CA GLU A 367 -12.84 54.81 12.82
C GLU A 367 -12.12 56.02 12.22
N GLY A 368 -11.30 55.84 11.18
CA GLY A 368 -10.57 56.92 10.57
C GLY A 368 -10.46 56.77 9.05
N PRO A 369 -9.95 57.77 8.34
CA PRO A 369 -9.54 57.57 6.95
C PRO A 369 -8.41 56.53 6.89
N PHE A 370 -8.58 55.51 6.05
CA PHE A 370 -7.59 54.43 5.89
C PHE A 370 -6.84 54.62 4.58
N SER A 371 -5.53 54.44 4.59
CA SER A 371 -4.70 54.42 3.40
C SER A 371 -4.08 53.03 3.20
N ALA A 372 -3.91 52.63 1.95
CA ALA A 372 -3.22 51.40 1.62
C ALA A 372 -1.74 51.47 2.05
N ALA A 373 -1.29 50.56 2.88
CA ALA A 373 0.13 50.38 3.11
C ALA A 373 0.77 49.88 1.82
N THR A 374 1.79 50.58 1.33
CA THR A 374 2.59 50.14 0.17
C THR A 374 3.45 48.96 0.62
N GLU A 375 3.14 47.77 0.11
CA GLU A 375 3.99 46.62 0.34
C GLU A 375 5.24 46.71 -0.56
N PRO A 376 6.46 46.46 -0.03
CA PRO A 376 7.58 46.20 -0.91
C PRO A 376 7.29 44.93 -1.69
N ALA A 377 7.49 44.95 -2.99
CA ALA A 377 7.39 43.78 -3.85
C ALA A 377 8.40 42.74 -3.35
N ASP A 378 7.91 41.67 -2.73
CA ASP A 378 8.74 40.50 -2.45
C ASP A 378 9.03 39.78 -3.75
N GLU A 379 10.33 39.63 -4.05
CA GLU A 379 10.91 38.82 -5.13
C GLU A 379 10.63 37.31 -4.97
#